data_a30530f778acbd0cf8e6efe790e3ae85
#
_entry.id   a30530f778acbd0cf8e6efe790e3ae85
#
_cell.length_a   1.000
_cell.length_b   1.000
_cell.length_c   1.000
_cell.angle_alpha   90.00
_cell.angle_beta   90.00
_cell.angle_gamma   90.00
#
_symmetry.space_group_name_H-M   'P 1'
#
loop_
_entity.id
_entity.type
_entity.pdbx_description
1 polymer ?
#
loop_
_entity_poly.entity_id
_entity_poly.type
_entity_poly.pdbx_seq_one_letter_code
_entity_poly.pdbx_strand_id
1 'polypeptide(L)'
;MPVYKDKVPAKSGKCWYFRTRYKRLDGSRAQYHSKRYMTKREAQEAEAEFLIKSQNEASVSAITFNQLIDLFIENRSTRVKDTTMYGYKNKRPYLDPIANVKLKDFNIDVYERWRRYISSCNISTRYKNDIYKFLKSLLNYATDWYGFSFVHVYRKMHNFNNPNELPKEMLYFTYDEFQKFLSVEKDIKFRCAWQLLYYCGLRIGELKGITWKDIDFENRTVSINKQITQQSCRSKWTFSPPKTAKSNRVLPLTKVLLNDLEALKKSDSELLFGFNDSYFVIGDIAPQISSTITAKKNRNCELAGVKQIRIHDFRHSCASLLIYKGANINTVSKFLGHTKIEETLNTYTHLYKNALTDITSLIDDMNEELGNS
;
A
#
# COMPACT_ATOMS: atom_id res chain seq x y z
N MET A 1 -29.94 -40.98 -17.56
CA MET A 1 -28.54 -41.45 -17.65
C MET A 1 -28.39 -42.76 -16.94
N PRO A 2 -27.50 -43.66 -17.35
CA PRO A 2 -27.55 -45.04 -16.88
C PRO A 2 -26.93 -45.17 -15.49
N VAL A 3 -27.81 -45.30 -14.50
CA VAL A 3 -27.50 -45.81 -13.17
C VAL A 3 -27.63 -47.34 -13.22
N TYR A 4 -26.65 -48.00 -12.67
CA TYR A 4 -26.54 -49.46 -12.72
C TYR A 4 -26.93 -50.10 -11.38
N LYS A 5 -27.49 -51.29 -11.44
CA LYS A 5 -27.78 -52.10 -10.26
C LYS A 5 -26.85 -53.30 -10.23
N ASP A 6 -26.13 -53.48 -9.13
CA ASP A 6 -25.27 -54.64 -8.92
C ASP A 6 -26.11 -55.87 -8.61
N LYS A 7 -25.76 -57.00 -9.18
CA LYS A 7 -26.47 -58.23 -8.96
C LYS A 7 -26.35 -58.76 -7.52
N VAL A 8 -25.23 -58.43 -6.88
CA VAL A 8 -24.96 -58.81 -5.48
C VAL A 8 -24.88 -57.54 -4.65
N PRO A 9 -25.83 -57.28 -3.73
CA PRO A 9 -25.77 -56.14 -2.83
C PRO A 9 -24.55 -56.21 -1.92
N ALA A 10 -24.02 -55.04 -1.53
CA ALA A 10 -23.02 -54.98 -0.48
C ALA A 10 -23.61 -55.44 0.87
N LYS A 11 -22.79 -55.80 1.84
CA LYS A 11 -23.22 -56.16 3.21
C LYS A 11 -24.13 -55.11 3.87
N SER A 12 -24.09 -53.86 3.39
CA SER A 12 -24.97 -52.75 3.82
C SER A 12 -26.30 -52.67 3.05
N GLY A 13 -26.66 -53.61 2.17
CA GLY A 13 -27.85 -53.58 1.33
C GLY A 13 -27.78 -52.65 0.11
N LYS A 14 -26.69 -51.88 -0.03
CA LYS A 14 -26.52 -50.93 -1.12
C LYS A 14 -26.15 -51.61 -2.42
N CYS A 15 -26.89 -51.35 -3.51
CA CYS A 15 -26.69 -52.00 -4.80
C CYS A 15 -26.71 -51.05 -6.01
N TRP A 16 -27.06 -49.80 -5.84
CA TRP A 16 -27.13 -48.83 -6.94
C TRP A 16 -25.88 -48.00 -7.05
N TYR A 17 -25.32 -47.83 -8.25
CA TYR A 17 -24.16 -47.01 -8.52
C TYR A 17 -24.24 -46.39 -9.90
N PHE A 18 -23.41 -45.34 -10.18
CA PHE A 18 -23.28 -44.76 -11.50
C PHE A 18 -21.83 -44.79 -11.99
N ARG A 19 -21.68 -44.77 -13.29
CA ARG A 19 -20.40 -44.58 -13.98
C ARG A 19 -20.58 -43.46 -14.96
N THR A 20 -19.73 -42.46 -14.87
CA THR A 20 -19.78 -41.30 -15.77
C THR A 20 -18.40 -40.93 -16.26
N ARG A 21 -18.32 -40.39 -17.49
CA ARG A 21 -17.11 -39.85 -18.05
C ARG A 21 -17.12 -38.36 -17.81
N TYR A 22 -16.03 -37.82 -17.34
CA TYR A 22 -15.87 -36.38 -17.07
C TYR A 22 -14.51 -35.90 -17.51
N LYS A 23 -14.35 -34.59 -17.59
CA LYS A 23 -13.09 -33.90 -17.94
C LYS A 23 -12.44 -33.40 -16.66
N ARG A 24 -11.20 -33.82 -16.41
CA ARG A 24 -10.42 -33.34 -15.27
C ARG A 24 -9.96 -31.87 -15.46
N LEU A 25 -9.49 -31.22 -14.39
CA LEU A 25 -8.90 -29.90 -14.42
C LEU A 25 -7.75 -29.76 -15.43
N ASP A 26 -6.95 -30.80 -15.63
CA ASP A 26 -5.88 -30.87 -16.63
C ASP A 26 -6.38 -31.03 -18.07
N GLY A 27 -7.71 -31.17 -18.26
CA GLY A 27 -8.32 -31.35 -19.55
C GLY A 27 -8.35 -32.79 -20.04
N SER A 28 -7.76 -33.75 -19.33
CA SER A 28 -7.83 -35.17 -19.65
C SER A 28 -9.24 -35.75 -19.41
N ARG A 29 -9.61 -36.81 -20.16
CA ARG A 29 -10.86 -37.52 -19.93
C ARG A 29 -10.64 -38.62 -18.89
N ALA A 30 -11.54 -38.70 -17.92
CA ALA A 30 -11.53 -39.73 -16.90
C ALA A 30 -12.91 -40.38 -16.76
N GLN A 31 -12.94 -41.53 -16.18
CA GLN A 31 -14.17 -42.24 -15.82
C GLN A 31 -14.24 -42.28 -14.29
N TYR A 32 -15.39 -41.87 -13.76
CA TYR A 32 -15.68 -41.96 -12.34
C TYR A 32 -16.64 -43.14 -12.07
N HIS A 33 -16.34 -43.91 -11.03
CA HIS A 33 -17.17 -44.91 -10.45
C HIS A 33 -17.64 -44.46 -9.08
N SER A 34 -18.93 -44.30 -8.88
CA SER A 34 -19.47 -43.90 -7.59
C SER A 34 -19.39 -45.01 -6.54
N LYS A 35 -19.51 -44.61 -5.27
CA LYS A 35 -19.92 -45.58 -4.22
C LYS A 35 -21.30 -46.14 -4.51
N ARG A 36 -21.68 -47.20 -3.78
CA ARG A 36 -23.04 -47.80 -3.87
C ARG A 36 -24.02 -47.04 -2.99
N TYR A 37 -25.25 -46.91 -3.47
CA TYR A 37 -26.40 -46.25 -2.81
C TYR A 37 -27.49 -47.24 -2.55
N MET A 38 -28.42 -46.92 -1.64
CA MET A 38 -29.56 -47.80 -1.29
C MET A 38 -30.61 -47.79 -2.38
N THR A 39 -30.90 -46.64 -2.95
CA THR A 39 -31.96 -46.47 -3.95
C THR A 39 -31.40 -45.97 -5.28
N LYS A 40 -32.17 -46.25 -6.35
CA LYS A 40 -31.87 -45.71 -7.69
C LYS A 40 -31.89 -44.20 -7.72
N ARG A 41 -32.80 -43.59 -6.95
CA ARG A 41 -32.98 -42.14 -6.86
C ARG A 41 -31.76 -41.47 -6.24
N GLU A 42 -31.25 -41.97 -5.11
CA GLU A 42 -30.03 -41.48 -4.50
C GLU A 42 -28.82 -41.53 -5.44
N ALA A 43 -28.70 -42.63 -6.21
CA ALA A 43 -27.62 -42.74 -7.19
C ALA A 43 -27.75 -41.73 -8.34
N GLN A 44 -28.98 -41.41 -8.77
CA GLN A 44 -29.26 -40.42 -9.81
C GLN A 44 -29.00 -39.00 -9.32
N GLU A 45 -29.38 -38.65 -8.09
CA GLU A 45 -29.13 -37.38 -7.47
C GLU A 45 -27.60 -37.14 -7.30
N ALA A 46 -26.90 -38.17 -6.83
CA ALA A 46 -25.42 -38.08 -6.69
C ALA A 46 -24.69 -38.02 -8.03
N GLU A 47 -25.23 -38.64 -9.11
CA GLU A 47 -24.69 -38.48 -10.48
C GLU A 47 -24.87 -37.03 -10.97
N ALA A 48 -26.06 -36.45 -10.77
CA ALA A 48 -26.35 -35.09 -11.16
C ALA A 48 -25.42 -34.08 -10.43
N GLU A 49 -25.26 -34.22 -9.12
CA GLU A 49 -24.33 -33.41 -8.33
C GLU A 49 -22.89 -33.54 -8.83
N PHE A 50 -22.43 -34.75 -9.08
CA PHE A 50 -21.09 -35.01 -9.60
C PHE A 50 -20.88 -34.38 -10.98
N LEU A 51 -21.85 -34.44 -11.88
CA LEU A 51 -21.77 -33.83 -13.21
C LEU A 51 -21.75 -32.33 -13.15
N ILE A 52 -22.57 -31.68 -12.31
CA ILE A 52 -22.56 -30.26 -12.08
C ILE A 52 -21.17 -29.81 -11.57
N LYS A 53 -20.65 -30.54 -10.58
CA LYS A 53 -19.31 -30.27 -10.03
C LYS A 53 -18.22 -30.44 -11.09
N SER A 54 -18.25 -31.48 -11.88
CA SER A 54 -17.26 -31.76 -12.93
C SER A 54 -17.37 -30.78 -14.12
N GLN A 55 -18.56 -30.25 -14.43
CA GLN A 55 -18.76 -29.21 -15.43
C GLN A 55 -18.17 -27.85 -14.93
N ASN A 56 -18.39 -27.53 -13.67
CA ASN A 56 -17.79 -26.36 -13.04
C ASN A 56 -16.26 -26.47 -13.06
N GLU A 57 -15.70 -27.63 -12.71
CA GLU A 57 -14.26 -27.89 -12.79
C GLU A 57 -13.71 -27.78 -14.23
N ALA A 58 -14.47 -28.24 -15.24
CA ALA A 58 -14.09 -28.13 -16.65
C ALA A 58 -14.09 -26.66 -17.13
N SER A 59 -15.06 -25.84 -16.69
CA SER A 59 -15.10 -24.41 -16.99
C SER A 59 -13.94 -23.66 -16.33
N VAL A 60 -13.64 -24.00 -15.08
CA VAL A 60 -12.50 -23.45 -14.32
C VAL A 60 -11.18 -23.77 -15.01
N SER A 61 -11.00 -24.97 -15.57
CA SER A 61 -9.77 -25.37 -16.27
C SER A 61 -9.47 -24.56 -17.54
N ALA A 62 -10.45 -23.82 -18.06
CA ALA A 62 -10.32 -22.99 -19.25
C ALA A 62 -9.94 -21.54 -18.93
N ILE A 63 -9.96 -21.12 -17.65
CA ILE A 63 -9.68 -19.74 -17.24
C ILE A 63 -8.28 -19.34 -17.70
N THR A 64 -8.20 -18.21 -18.42
CA THR A 64 -6.94 -17.56 -18.79
C THR A 64 -6.49 -16.56 -17.71
N PHE A 65 -5.22 -16.12 -17.75
CA PHE A 65 -4.75 -15.08 -16.86
C PHE A 65 -5.53 -13.77 -16.99
N ASN A 66 -5.94 -13.41 -18.20
CA ASN A 66 -6.72 -12.20 -18.42
C ASN A 66 -8.07 -12.27 -17.70
N GLN A 67 -8.77 -13.40 -17.82
CA GLN A 67 -10.03 -13.65 -17.10
C GLN A 67 -9.81 -13.68 -15.58
N LEU A 68 -8.71 -14.29 -15.11
CA LEU A 68 -8.37 -14.30 -13.70
C LEU A 68 -8.16 -12.90 -13.15
N ILE A 69 -7.49 -12.02 -13.91
CA ILE A 69 -7.28 -10.61 -13.52
C ILE A 69 -8.63 -9.91 -13.35
N ASP A 70 -9.56 -10.10 -14.28
CA ASP A 70 -10.89 -9.48 -14.21
C ASP A 70 -11.66 -9.98 -12.97
N LEU A 71 -11.68 -11.28 -12.73
CA LEU A 71 -12.30 -11.89 -11.56
C LEU A 71 -11.65 -11.42 -10.24
N PHE A 72 -10.33 -11.31 -10.21
CA PHE A 72 -9.59 -10.80 -9.06
C PHE A 72 -9.93 -9.34 -8.78
N ILE A 73 -9.96 -8.51 -9.81
CA ILE A 73 -10.30 -7.09 -9.72
C ILE A 73 -11.72 -6.91 -9.21
N GLU A 74 -12.68 -7.65 -9.76
CA GLU A 74 -14.07 -7.64 -9.33
C GLU A 74 -14.21 -8.04 -7.84
N ASN A 75 -13.62 -9.16 -7.44
CA ASN A 75 -13.64 -9.62 -6.05
C ASN A 75 -13.02 -8.61 -5.08
N ARG A 76 -11.99 -7.88 -5.50
CA ARG A 76 -11.30 -6.89 -4.67
C ARG A 76 -11.96 -5.51 -4.68
N SER A 77 -12.81 -5.21 -5.64
CA SER A 77 -13.41 -3.86 -5.83
C SER A 77 -14.17 -3.35 -4.60
N THR A 78 -14.80 -4.24 -3.84
CA THR A 78 -15.53 -3.90 -2.62
C THR A 78 -14.67 -3.87 -1.33
N ARG A 79 -13.41 -4.35 -1.42
CA ARG A 79 -12.56 -4.58 -0.24
C ARG A 79 -11.31 -3.71 -0.19
N VAL A 80 -10.94 -3.07 -1.28
CA VAL A 80 -9.72 -2.26 -1.36
C VAL A 80 -10.01 -0.85 -1.82
N LYS A 81 -9.14 0.09 -1.46
CA LYS A 81 -9.26 1.50 -1.87
C LYS A 81 -9.03 1.66 -3.38
N ASP A 82 -9.68 2.65 -3.98
CA ASP A 82 -9.55 2.99 -5.42
C ASP A 82 -8.10 3.13 -5.88
N THR A 83 -7.23 3.69 -5.05
CA THR A 83 -5.79 3.82 -5.34
C THR A 83 -5.11 2.45 -5.51
N THR A 84 -5.53 1.44 -4.76
CA THR A 84 -5.04 0.05 -4.91
C THR A 84 -5.57 -0.56 -6.19
N MET A 85 -6.84 -0.33 -6.51
CA MET A 85 -7.46 -0.77 -7.76
C MET A 85 -6.76 -0.15 -8.98
N TYR A 86 -6.46 1.15 -8.93
CA TYR A 86 -5.66 1.82 -9.94
C TYR A 86 -4.27 1.19 -10.09
N GLY A 87 -3.64 0.85 -8.97
CA GLY A 87 -2.36 0.12 -8.96
C GLY A 87 -2.43 -1.25 -9.66
N TYR A 88 -3.53 -2.00 -9.52
CA TYR A 88 -3.73 -3.27 -10.25
C TYR A 88 -3.88 -3.03 -11.75
N LYS A 89 -4.70 -2.05 -12.16
CA LYS A 89 -4.90 -1.68 -13.58
C LYS A 89 -3.59 -1.30 -14.25
N ASN A 90 -2.74 -0.52 -13.60
CA ASN A 90 -1.43 -0.12 -14.14
C ASN A 90 -0.43 -1.28 -14.27
N LYS A 91 -0.60 -2.36 -13.51
CA LYS A 91 0.27 -3.54 -13.59
C LYS A 91 -0.22 -4.56 -14.64
N ARG A 92 -1.50 -4.50 -15.04
CA ARG A 92 -2.10 -5.44 -16.01
C ARG A 92 -1.29 -5.56 -17.31
N PRO A 93 -0.83 -4.46 -17.97
CA PRO A 93 -0.09 -4.56 -19.23
C PRO A 93 1.20 -5.40 -19.13
N TYR A 94 1.80 -5.44 -17.95
CA TYR A 94 3.01 -6.25 -17.72
C TYR A 94 2.74 -7.75 -17.62
N LEU A 95 1.46 -8.16 -17.62
CA LEU A 95 1.03 -9.57 -17.67
C LEU A 95 0.57 -9.98 -19.08
N ASP A 96 0.57 -9.08 -20.08
CA ASP A 96 0.15 -9.37 -21.46
C ASP A 96 0.85 -10.59 -22.07
N PRO A 97 2.17 -10.83 -21.86
CA PRO A 97 2.83 -12.03 -22.40
C PRO A 97 2.25 -13.37 -21.92
N ILE A 98 1.51 -13.35 -20.81
CA ILE A 98 0.86 -14.53 -20.25
C ILE A 98 -0.68 -14.41 -20.24
N ALA A 99 -1.24 -13.30 -20.72
CA ALA A 99 -2.67 -12.99 -20.64
C ALA A 99 -3.57 -14.10 -21.19
N ASN A 100 -3.17 -14.71 -22.30
CA ASN A 100 -3.94 -15.77 -22.98
C ASN A 100 -3.56 -17.19 -22.51
N VAL A 101 -2.59 -17.33 -21.61
CA VAL A 101 -2.21 -18.62 -21.04
C VAL A 101 -3.31 -19.09 -20.10
N LYS A 102 -3.76 -20.33 -20.25
CA LYS A 102 -4.69 -20.96 -19.31
C LYS A 102 -3.97 -21.26 -18.01
N LEU A 103 -4.65 -21.09 -16.87
CA LEU A 103 -4.05 -21.32 -15.56
C LEU A 103 -3.46 -22.71 -15.39
N LYS A 104 -4.11 -23.73 -15.95
CA LYS A 104 -3.62 -25.11 -15.93
C LYS A 104 -2.30 -25.32 -16.69
N ASP A 105 -2.03 -24.48 -17.70
CA ASP A 105 -0.85 -24.56 -18.55
C ASP A 105 0.29 -23.67 -18.03
N PHE A 106 0.06 -22.94 -16.91
CA PHE A 106 1.06 -22.09 -16.30
C PHE A 106 2.09 -22.94 -15.54
N ASN A 107 3.25 -23.05 -16.12
CA ASN A 107 4.37 -23.84 -15.63
C ASN A 107 5.65 -22.98 -15.47
N ILE A 108 6.76 -23.61 -15.11
CA ILE A 108 8.04 -22.93 -14.89
C ILE A 108 8.51 -22.23 -16.18
N ASP A 109 8.35 -22.84 -17.35
CA ASP A 109 8.84 -22.25 -18.62
C ASP A 109 8.05 -20.99 -18.99
N VAL A 110 6.74 -20.99 -18.75
CA VAL A 110 5.89 -19.80 -18.95
C VAL A 110 6.30 -18.69 -17.98
N TYR A 111 6.51 -19.04 -16.71
CA TYR A 111 6.96 -18.10 -15.71
C TYR A 111 8.33 -17.49 -16.06
N GLU A 112 9.31 -18.29 -16.48
CA GLU A 112 10.64 -17.83 -16.84
C GLU A 112 10.63 -16.94 -18.10
N ARG A 113 9.79 -17.23 -19.09
CA ARG A 113 9.58 -16.34 -20.24
C ARG A 113 9.03 -14.98 -19.82
N TRP A 114 7.99 -15.00 -18.98
CA TRP A 114 7.43 -13.77 -18.43
C TRP A 114 8.48 -13.01 -17.60
N ARG A 115 9.25 -13.69 -16.78
CA ARG A 115 10.30 -13.10 -15.96
C ARG A 115 11.37 -12.40 -16.81
N ARG A 116 11.81 -13.03 -17.90
CA ARG A 116 12.74 -12.44 -18.87
C ARG A 116 12.15 -11.18 -19.50
N TYR A 117 10.89 -11.22 -19.90
CA TYR A 117 10.18 -10.03 -20.40
C TYR A 117 10.20 -8.89 -19.37
N ILE A 118 9.81 -9.13 -18.11
CA ILE A 118 9.86 -8.09 -17.07
C ILE A 118 11.29 -7.59 -16.83
N SER A 119 12.28 -8.47 -16.92
CA SER A 119 13.69 -8.07 -16.78
C SER A 119 14.13 -7.11 -17.86
N SER A 120 13.67 -7.27 -19.11
CA SER A 120 13.97 -6.38 -20.24
C SER A 120 13.23 -5.05 -20.22
N CYS A 121 12.15 -4.93 -19.44
CA CYS A 121 11.42 -3.66 -19.32
C CYS A 121 12.27 -2.59 -18.65
N ASN A 122 12.28 -1.38 -19.21
CA ASN A 122 12.97 -0.21 -18.65
C ASN A 122 12.15 0.41 -17.48
N ILE A 123 12.05 -0.31 -16.38
CA ILE A 123 11.37 0.09 -15.14
C ILE A 123 12.25 -0.26 -13.93
N SER A 124 12.05 0.45 -12.82
CA SER A 124 12.85 0.23 -11.60
C SER A 124 12.66 -1.20 -11.04
N THR A 125 13.71 -1.73 -10.41
CA THR A 125 13.68 -3.04 -9.73
C THR A 125 12.56 -3.12 -8.70
N ARG A 126 12.29 -2.02 -7.99
CA ARG A 126 11.16 -1.92 -7.06
C ARG A 126 9.82 -2.16 -7.77
N TYR A 127 9.60 -1.52 -8.93
CA TYR A 127 8.35 -1.68 -9.67
C TYR A 127 8.23 -3.07 -10.31
N LYS A 128 9.34 -3.68 -10.78
CA LYS A 128 9.37 -5.10 -11.18
C LYS A 128 8.91 -6.01 -10.04
N ASN A 129 9.38 -5.75 -8.82
CA ASN A 129 8.94 -6.49 -7.63
C ASN A 129 7.48 -6.25 -7.25
N ASP A 130 6.93 -5.07 -7.50
CA ASP A 130 5.51 -4.80 -7.28
C ASP A 130 4.62 -5.51 -8.31
N ILE A 131 5.07 -5.67 -9.56
CA ILE A 131 4.42 -6.49 -10.59
C ILE A 131 4.50 -7.98 -10.20
N TYR A 132 5.66 -8.45 -9.77
CA TYR A 132 5.86 -9.80 -9.26
C TYR A 132 4.92 -10.15 -8.09
N LYS A 133 4.79 -9.24 -7.11
CA LYS A 133 3.84 -9.41 -5.99
C LYS A 133 2.40 -9.47 -6.48
N PHE A 134 2.06 -8.72 -7.51
CA PHE A 134 0.74 -8.77 -8.12
C PHE A 134 0.49 -10.12 -8.79
N LEU A 135 1.42 -10.65 -9.59
CA LEU A 135 1.32 -12.01 -10.14
C LEU A 135 1.15 -13.04 -9.03
N LYS A 136 1.95 -12.98 -7.96
CA LYS A 136 1.83 -13.88 -6.81
C LYS A 136 0.46 -13.80 -6.15
N SER A 137 -0.13 -12.60 -6.06
CA SER A 137 -1.49 -12.42 -5.52
C SER A 137 -2.57 -13.07 -6.41
N LEU A 138 -2.39 -13.02 -7.73
CA LEU A 138 -3.29 -13.69 -8.68
C LEU A 138 -3.19 -15.22 -8.58
N LEU A 139 -1.98 -15.77 -8.46
CA LEU A 139 -1.78 -17.22 -8.30
C LEU A 139 -2.37 -17.71 -6.97
N ASN A 140 -2.19 -16.95 -5.86
CA ASN A 140 -2.82 -17.27 -4.58
C ASN A 140 -4.35 -17.24 -4.71
N TYR A 141 -4.90 -16.23 -5.37
CA TYR A 141 -6.34 -16.14 -5.61
C TYR A 141 -6.85 -17.33 -6.42
N ALA A 142 -6.12 -17.75 -7.46
CA ALA A 142 -6.48 -18.94 -8.25
C ALA A 142 -6.40 -20.22 -7.41
N THR A 143 -5.46 -20.32 -6.48
CA THR A 143 -5.37 -21.46 -5.55
C THR A 143 -6.54 -21.47 -4.57
N ASP A 144 -6.83 -20.33 -3.94
CA ASP A 144 -7.83 -20.23 -2.88
C ASP A 144 -9.26 -20.41 -3.40
N TRP A 145 -9.57 -19.88 -4.59
CA TRP A 145 -10.93 -19.85 -5.14
C TRP A 145 -11.22 -20.96 -6.17
N TYR A 146 -10.20 -21.45 -6.86
CA TYR A 146 -10.37 -22.39 -7.97
C TYR A 146 -9.59 -23.70 -7.80
N GLY A 147 -8.85 -23.86 -6.70
CA GLY A 147 -8.14 -25.09 -6.36
C GLY A 147 -6.90 -25.40 -7.22
N PHE A 148 -6.35 -24.41 -7.95
CA PHE A 148 -5.12 -24.59 -8.71
C PHE A 148 -3.92 -24.75 -7.78
N SER A 149 -2.95 -25.58 -8.17
CA SER A 149 -1.70 -25.75 -7.44
C SER A 149 -0.51 -25.27 -8.28
N PHE A 150 0.21 -24.28 -7.76
CA PHE A 150 1.41 -23.70 -8.38
C PHE A 150 2.68 -23.95 -7.55
N VAL A 151 2.69 -24.99 -6.72
CA VAL A 151 3.82 -25.28 -5.80
C VAL A 151 5.16 -25.38 -6.54
N HIS A 152 5.17 -26.01 -7.72
CA HIS A 152 6.37 -26.15 -8.54
C HIS A 152 6.89 -24.81 -9.08
N VAL A 153 5.99 -23.85 -9.38
CA VAL A 153 6.35 -22.49 -9.79
C VAL A 153 6.81 -21.67 -8.58
N TYR A 154 6.09 -21.74 -7.45
CA TYR A 154 6.43 -20.99 -6.24
C TYR A 154 7.86 -21.25 -5.74
N ARG A 155 8.36 -22.48 -5.88
CA ARG A 155 9.74 -22.84 -5.51
C ARG A 155 10.80 -22.07 -6.29
N LYS A 156 10.49 -21.60 -7.49
CA LYS A 156 11.37 -20.83 -8.37
C LYS A 156 11.10 -19.33 -8.32
N MET A 157 9.98 -18.93 -7.70
CA MET A 157 9.59 -17.53 -7.63
C MET A 157 10.44 -16.79 -6.59
N HIS A 158 11.16 -15.77 -7.03
CA HIS A 158 11.96 -14.89 -6.19
C HIS A 158 11.90 -13.44 -6.70
N ASN A 159 12.20 -12.49 -5.83
CA ASN A 159 12.25 -11.08 -6.18
C ASN A 159 13.27 -10.81 -7.30
N PHE A 160 13.01 -9.77 -8.07
CA PHE A 160 14.03 -9.20 -8.95
C PHE A 160 15.10 -8.53 -8.08
N ASN A 161 16.33 -8.73 -8.45
CA ASN A 161 17.50 -8.10 -7.82
C ASN A 161 18.38 -7.49 -8.90
N ASN A 162 18.87 -6.29 -8.65
CA ASN A 162 19.87 -5.66 -9.50
C ASN A 162 21.10 -5.40 -8.61
N PRO A 163 22.16 -6.21 -8.74
CA PRO A 163 23.35 -6.06 -7.92
C PRO A 163 24.05 -4.72 -8.13
N ASN A 164 23.82 -4.05 -9.26
CA ASN A 164 24.39 -2.75 -9.60
C ASN A 164 23.51 -1.57 -9.14
N GLU A 165 22.34 -1.81 -8.57
CA GLU A 165 21.47 -0.75 -8.04
C GLU A 165 21.93 -0.40 -6.62
N LEU A 166 22.65 0.70 -6.50
CA LEU A 166 23.04 1.23 -5.19
C LEU A 166 21.80 1.58 -4.37
N PRO A 167 21.81 1.31 -3.06
CA PRO A 167 20.77 1.75 -2.15
C PRO A 167 20.59 3.27 -2.28
N LYS A 168 19.38 3.73 -2.56
CA LYS A 168 19.11 5.16 -2.61
C LYS A 168 19.24 5.72 -1.20
N GLU A 169 20.16 6.64 -1.03
CA GLU A 169 20.26 7.39 0.22
C GLU A 169 18.94 8.12 0.51
N MET A 170 18.59 8.14 1.79
CA MET A 170 17.44 8.88 2.26
C MET A 170 17.80 10.37 2.29
N LEU A 171 17.21 11.15 1.40
CA LEU A 171 17.38 12.59 1.38
C LEU A 171 16.47 13.24 2.41
N TYR A 172 16.99 14.19 3.16
CA TYR A 172 16.24 15.02 4.09
C TYR A 172 16.91 16.39 4.22
N PHE A 173 16.15 17.42 4.57
CA PHE A 173 16.70 18.72 4.91
C PHE A 173 17.20 18.74 6.35
N THR A 174 18.40 19.27 6.54
CA THR A 174 18.83 19.76 7.86
C THR A 174 18.00 20.99 8.26
N TYR A 175 18.11 21.42 9.50
CA TYR A 175 17.40 22.62 9.95
C TYR A 175 17.81 23.85 9.14
N ASP A 176 19.11 24.05 8.90
CA ASP A 176 19.64 25.21 8.15
C ASP A 176 19.20 25.17 6.67
N GLU A 177 19.21 24.00 6.03
CA GLU A 177 18.70 23.83 4.67
C GLU A 177 17.20 24.16 4.60
N PHE A 178 16.43 23.74 5.60
CA PHE A 178 15.01 24.08 5.66
C PHE A 178 14.78 25.58 5.87
N GLN A 179 15.57 26.25 6.71
CA GLN A 179 15.48 27.69 6.87
C GLN A 179 15.81 28.45 5.57
N LYS A 180 16.86 28.04 4.84
CA LYS A 180 17.17 28.57 3.50
C LYS A 180 16.03 28.35 2.53
N PHE A 181 15.46 27.13 2.51
CA PHE A 181 14.31 26.80 1.67
C PHE A 181 13.07 27.64 2.02
N LEU A 182 12.80 27.87 3.29
CA LEU A 182 11.66 28.65 3.77
C LEU A 182 11.82 30.14 3.50
N SER A 183 13.05 30.68 3.53
CA SER A 183 13.33 32.12 3.35
C SER A 183 12.99 32.64 1.94
N VAL A 184 13.01 31.79 0.93
CA VAL A 184 12.66 32.15 -0.45
C VAL A 184 11.15 32.06 -0.75
N GLU A 185 10.37 31.51 0.19
CA GLU A 185 8.92 31.41 0.04
C GLU A 185 8.23 32.70 0.44
N LYS A 186 7.59 33.35 -0.52
CA LYS A 186 6.87 34.61 -0.34
C LYS A 186 5.36 34.43 -0.11
N ASP A 187 4.82 33.31 -0.54
CA ASP A 187 3.40 33.01 -0.39
C ASP A 187 3.16 32.40 0.99
N ILE A 188 2.41 33.13 1.83
CA ILE A 188 2.11 32.71 3.21
C ILE A 188 1.44 31.34 3.28
N LYS A 189 0.57 30.99 2.32
CA LYS A 189 -0.11 29.70 2.24
C LYS A 189 0.88 28.55 2.05
N PHE A 190 1.82 28.70 1.12
CA PHE A 190 2.87 27.70 0.91
C PHE A 190 3.91 27.71 2.04
N ARG A 191 4.18 28.86 2.64
CA ARG A 191 5.03 28.95 3.84
C ARG A 191 4.45 28.11 4.98
N CYS A 192 3.15 28.23 5.27
CA CYS A 192 2.46 27.36 6.22
C CYS A 192 2.51 25.88 5.80
N ALA A 193 2.33 25.57 4.51
CA ALA A 193 2.41 24.20 4.02
C ALA A 193 3.77 23.55 4.29
N TRP A 194 4.86 24.26 4.03
CA TRP A 194 6.22 23.76 4.27
C TRP A 194 6.51 23.56 5.76
N GLN A 195 6.06 24.48 6.60
CA GLN A 195 6.21 24.35 8.05
C GLN A 195 5.39 23.18 8.60
N LEU A 196 4.15 22.98 8.17
CA LEU A 196 3.33 21.83 8.53
C LEU A 196 3.99 20.51 8.12
N LEU A 197 4.55 20.44 6.92
CA LEU A 197 5.28 19.25 6.47
C LEU A 197 6.54 18.98 7.27
N TYR A 198 7.31 20.03 7.58
CA TYR A 198 8.61 19.92 8.24
C TYR A 198 8.49 19.78 9.76
N TYR A 199 7.71 20.63 10.44
CA TYR A 199 7.60 20.63 11.90
C TYR A 199 6.62 19.59 12.43
N CYS A 200 5.54 19.32 11.70
CA CYS A 200 4.54 18.33 12.11
C CYS A 200 4.71 16.97 11.41
N GLY A 201 5.62 16.83 10.47
CA GLY A 201 5.90 15.58 9.77
C GLY A 201 4.71 15.00 9.02
N LEU A 202 3.85 15.85 8.44
CA LEU A 202 2.61 15.42 7.79
C LEU A 202 2.87 14.66 6.48
N ARG A 203 1.99 13.70 6.18
CA ARG A 203 1.89 13.15 4.83
C ARG A 203 1.18 14.16 3.92
N ILE A 204 1.50 14.17 2.61
CA ILE A 204 0.86 15.10 1.66
C ILE A 204 -0.67 15.01 1.67
N GLY A 205 -1.23 13.82 1.83
CA GLY A 205 -2.69 13.62 1.93
C GLY A 205 -3.27 14.19 3.22
N GLU A 206 -2.55 14.14 4.34
CA GLU A 206 -2.90 14.76 5.62
C GLU A 206 -2.86 16.27 5.50
N LEU A 207 -1.74 16.85 5.00
CA LEU A 207 -1.60 18.30 4.73
C LEU A 207 -2.78 18.85 3.93
N LYS A 208 -3.11 18.19 2.82
CA LYS A 208 -4.22 18.60 1.94
C LYS A 208 -5.60 18.44 2.60
N GLY A 209 -5.71 17.62 3.64
CA GLY A 209 -6.96 17.37 4.35
C GLY A 209 -7.25 18.33 5.48
N ILE A 210 -6.30 19.13 5.93
CA ILE A 210 -6.48 20.08 7.02
C ILE A 210 -7.42 21.20 6.60
N THR A 211 -8.44 21.43 7.41
CA THR A 211 -9.36 22.56 7.32
C THR A 211 -9.17 23.47 8.52
N TRP A 212 -9.65 24.71 8.48
CA TRP A 212 -9.49 25.67 9.58
C TRP A 212 -10.07 25.17 10.91
N LYS A 213 -11.13 24.35 10.88
CA LYS A 213 -11.69 23.70 12.09
C LYS A 213 -10.76 22.67 12.75
N ASP A 214 -9.72 22.22 12.06
CA ASP A 214 -8.75 21.27 12.63
C ASP A 214 -7.62 21.98 13.37
N ILE A 215 -7.53 23.32 13.29
CA ILE A 215 -6.54 24.16 13.99
C ILE A 215 -7.18 24.74 15.25
N ASP A 216 -6.60 24.42 16.38
CA ASP A 216 -6.96 25.00 17.68
C ASP A 216 -5.89 26.05 18.03
N PHE A 217 -6.26 27.32 17.91
CA PHE A 217 -5.36 28.46 18.17
C PHE A 217 -5.13 28.68 19.67
N GLU A 218 -6.11 28.35 20.51
CA GLU A 218 -6.00 28.51 21.98
C GLU A 218 -5.03 27.48 22.56
N ASN A 219 -5.22 26.19 22.23
CA ASN A 219 -4.37 25.10 22.70
C ASN A 219 -3.11 24.92 21.82
N ARG A 220 -2.98 25.67 20.73
CA ARG A 220 -1.85 25.62 19.78
C ARG A 220 -1.64 24.21 19.22
N THR A 221 -2.72 23.61 18.73
CA THR A 221 -2.66 22.26 18.20
C THR A 221 -3.31 22.12 16.83
N VAL A 222 -2.95 21.07 16.11
CA VAL A 222 -3.61 20.64 14.86
C VAL A 222 -4.07 19.19 14.99
N SER A 223 -5.32 18.93 14.63
CA SER A 223 -5.93 17.62 14.64
C SER A 223 -5.76 16.94 13.27
N ILE A 224 -5.07 15.80 13.24
CA ILE A 224 -4.88 15.00 12.03
C ILE A 224 -5.82 13.79 12.08
N ASN A 225 -7.01 13.92 11.52
CA ASN A 225 -8.09 12.94 11.60
C ASN A 225 -8.61 12.48 10.22
N LYS A 226 -8.14 13.10 9.15
CA LYS A 226 -8.55 12.83 7.77
C LYS A 226 -7.40 13.07 6.79
N GLN A 227 -7.55 12.54 5.59
CA GLN A 227 -6.63 12.80 4.49
C GLN A 227 -7.42 12.94 3.18
N ILE A 228 -6.86 13.68 2.23
CA ILE A 228 -7.37 13.71 0.87
C ILE A 228 -6.76 12.58 0.06
N THR A 229 -7.63 11.76 -0.51
CA THR A 229 -7.26 10.78 -1.53
C THR A 229 -7.74 11.31 -2.87
N GLN A 230 -6.81 11.55 -3.79
CA GLN A 230 -7.15 11.95 -5.15
C GLN A 230 -7.54 10.70 -5.92
N GLN A 231 -8.77 10.64 -6.43
CA GLN A 231 -9.17 9.60 -7.37
C GLN A 231 -8.45 9.80 -8.71
N SER A 232 -8.44 8.79 -9.55
CA SER A 232 -7.73 8.76 -10.85
C SER A 232 -8.15 9.89 -11.82
N CYS A 233 -9.25 10.57 -11.55
CA CYS A 233 -9.70 11.76 -12.29
C CYS A 233 -9.31 13.02 -11.51
N ARG A 234 -8.58 13.93 -12.15
CA ARG A 234 -8.01 15.17 -11.57
C ARG A 234 -9.02 16.10 -10.87
N SER A 235 -10.31 15.97 -11.17
CA SER A 235 -11.39 16.83 -10.65
C SER A 235 -12.12 16.27 -9.42
N LYS A 236 -11.83 15.00 -9.00
CA LYS A 236 -12.53 14.39 -7.87
C LYS A 236 -11.54 14.08 -6.75
N TRP A 237 -11.75 14.72 -5.62
CA TRP A 237 -11.08 14.39 -4.36
C TRP A 237 -12.13 13.92 -3.35
N THR A 238 -11.73 13.07 -2.44
CA THR A 238 -12.58 12.60 -1.35
C THR A 238 -11.81 12.58 -0.05
N PHE A 239 -12.49 12.92 1.03
CA PHE A 239 -11.98 12.63 2.34
C PHE A 239 -11.94 11.11 2.55
N SER A 240 -10.84 10.64 3.06
CA SER A 240 -10.73 9.28 3.55
C SER A 240 -10.17 9.30 4.97
N PRO A 241 -10.60 8.37 5.84
CA PRO A 241 -9.95 8.24 7.14
C PRO A 241 -8.46 7.98 6.92
N PRO A 242 -7.62 8.29 7.88
CA PRO A 242 -6.22 7.91 7.86
C PRO A 242 -6.08 6.40 7.62
N LYS A 243 -4.90 5.96 7.17
CA LYS A 243 -4.69 4.57 6.77
C LYS A 243 -4.95 3.56 7.91
N THR A 244 -4.80 4.01 9.15
CA THR A 244 -5.06 3.23 10.37
C THR A 244 -5.65 4.14 11.45
N ALA A 245 -6.40 3.57 12.40
CA ALA A 245 -6.94 4.31 13.55
C ALA A 245 -5.84 5.01 14.38
N LYS A 246 -4.65 4.41 14.49
CA LYS A 246 -3.49 4.99 15.18
C LYS A 246 -2.90 6.22 14.47
N SER A 247 -3.32 6.52 13.25
CA SER A 247 -2.89 7.73 12.52
C SER A 247 -3.66 8.98 12.94
N ASN A 248 -4.79 8.85 13.65
CA ASN A 248 -5.46 9.97 14.30
C ASN A 248 -4.59 10.48 15.43
N ARG A 249 -4.23 11.74 15.38
CA ARG A 249 -3.37 12.36 16.38
C ARG A 249 -3.59 13.86 16.43
N VAL A 250 -3.29 14.46 17.58
CA VAL A 250 -3.23 15.90 17.79
C VAL A 250 -1.77 16.26 17.97
N LEU A 251 -1.29 17.26 17.21
CA LEU A 251 0.09 17.66 17.21
C LEU A 251 0.21 19.13 17.71
N PRO A 252 1.20 19.45 18.55
CA PRO A 252 1.47 20.80 18.95
C PRO A 252 2.03 21.62 17.79
N LEU A 253 1.65 22.89 17.71
CA LEU A 253 2.16 23.86 16.73
C LEU A 253 3.26 24.73 17.34
N THR A 254 4.31 24.96 16.58
CA THR A 254 5.35 25.93 16.98
C THR A 254 4.79 27.36 16.93
N LYS A 255 5.33 28.27 17.76
CA LYS A 255 4.87 29.66 17.79
C LYS A 255 4.98 30.34 16.41
N VAL A 256 6.06 30.07 15.67
CA VAL A 256 6.28 30.64 14.34
C VAL A 256 5.20 30.17 13.35
N LEU A 257 4.90 28.87 13.34
CA LEU A 257 3.85 28.32 12.48
C LEU A 257 2.47 28.85 12.87
N LEU A 258 2.20 29.00 14.18
CA LEU A 258 0.93 29.52 14.65
C LEU A 258 0.71 30.95 14.17
N ASN A 259 1.70 31.84 14.29
CA ASN A 259 1.64 33.23 13.82
C ASN A 259 1.40 33.30 12.29
N ASP A 260 2.08 32.45 11.53
CA ASP A 260 1.88 32.37 10.07
C ASP A 260 0.46 31.84 9.72
N LEU A 261 -0.09 30.88 10.50
CA LEU A 261 -1.46 30.38 10.31
C LEU A 261 -2.51 31.43 10.67
N GLU A 262 -2.31 32.23 11.73
CA GLU A 262 -3.18 33.35 12.09
C GLU A 262 -3.23 34.39 10.97
N ALA A 263 -2.06 34.77 10.45
CA ALA A 263 -1.95 35.71 9.34
C ALA A 263 -2.63 35.18 8.07
N LEU A 264 -2.46 33.89 7.77
CA LEU A 264 -3.11 33.22 6.65
C LEU A 264 -4.63 33.19 6.83
N LYS A 265 -5.14 32.80 8.02
CA LYS A 265 -6.58 32.75 8.32
C LYS A 265 -7.23 34.12 8.14
N LYS A 266 -6.56 35.17 8.63
CA LYS A 266 -7.01 36.55 8.44
C LYS A 266 -7.10 36.91 6.96
N SER A 267 -6.03 36.67 6.21
CA SER A 267 -6.01 36.92 4.75
C SER A 267 -7.09 36.14 4.01
N ASP A 268 -7.26 34.83 4.32
CA ASP A 268 -8.29 33.99 3.68
C ASP A 268 -9.71 34.48 4.04
N SER A 269 -9.93 34.97 5.27
CA SER A 269 -11.23 35.53 5.68
C SER A 269 -11.59 36.83 4.98
N GLU A 270 -10.61 37.63 4.60
CA GLU A 270 -10.78 38.89 3.86
C GLU A 270 -10.96 38.68 2.36
N LEU A 271 -10.26 37.69 1.77
CA LEU A 271 -10.17 37.51 0.33
C LEU A 271 -11.14 36.44 -0.23
N LEU A 272 -11.51 35.45 0.57
CA LEU A 272 -12.33 34.33 0.08
C LEU A 272 -13.82 34.57 0.34
N PHE A 273 -14.61 34.62 -0.73
CA PHE A 273 -16.05 34.79 -0.59
C PHE A 273 -16.67 33.58 0.16
N GLY A 274 -17.50 33.88 1.18
CA GLY A 274 -18.16 32.86 1.98
C GLY A 274 -17.22 32.03 2.86
N PHE A 275 -16.05 32.58 3.20
CA PHE A 275 -15.08 31.94 4.07
C PHE A 275 -15.71 31.42 5.35
N ASN A 276 -15.36 30.18 5.71
CA ASN A 276 -15.73 29.55 6.97
C ASN A 276 -14.69 28.45 7.34
N ASP A 277 -14.75 27.94 8.54
CA ASP A 277 -13.76 27.01 9.06
C ASP A 277 -13.75 25.61 8.38
N SER A 278 -14.67 25.33 7.45
CA SER A 278 -14.61 24.14 6.62
C SER A 278 -13.67 24.26 5.40
N TYR A 279 -13.18 25.47 5.09
CA TYR A 279 -12.22 25.69 4.01
C TYR A 279 -10.87 25.05 4.35
N PHE A 280 -10.15 24.66 3.30
CA PHE A 280 -8.85 24.03 3.45
C PHE A 280 -7.76 25.05 3.77
N VAL A 281 -6.93 24.77 4.77
CA VAL A 281 -5.79 25.62 5.12
C VAL A 281 -4.81 25.74 3.94
N ILE A 282 -4.56 24.62 3.24
CA ILE A 282 -3.76 24.62 2.02
C ILE A 282 -4.67 24.35 0.82
N GLY A 283 -5.32 25.43 0.39
CA GLY A 283 -6.33 25.45 -0.64
C GLY A 283 -7.27 26.63 -0.48
N ASP A 284 -8.53 26.39 -0.76
CA ASP A 284 -9.68 27.30 -0.53
C ASP A 284 -10.93 26.43 -0.26
N ILE A 285 -11.97 26.49 -1.10
CA ILE A 285 -13.10 25.55 -1.08
C ILE A 285 -12.64 24.12 -1.45
N ALA A 286 -11.56 24.02 -2.23
CA ALA A 286 -10.97 22.76 -2.69
C ALA A 286 -9.51 22.63 -2.19
N PRO A 287 -9.02 21.40 -1.95
CA PRO A 287 -7.64 21.18 -1.51
C PRO A 287 -6.66 21.48 -2.65
N GLN A 288 -5.49 22.02 -2.32
CA GLN A 288 -4.45 22.34 -3.29
C GLN A 288 -4.00 21.08 -4.08
N ILE A 289 -3.71 21.28 -5.37
CA ILE A 289 -3.30 20.20 -6.27
C ILE A 289 -1.86 19.77 -5.94
N SER A 290 -1.62 18.44 -5.88
CA SER A 290 -0.31 17.90 -5.53
C SER A 290 0.80 18.28 -6.51
N SER A 291 0.50 18.42 -7.80
CA SER A 291 1.48 18.87 -8.80
C SER A 291 1.93 20.31 -8.57
N THR A 292 1.01 21.21 -8.16
CA THR A 292 1.32 22.59 -7.81
C THR A 292 2.24 22.65 -6.60
N ILE A 293 1.94 21.88 -5.54
CA ILE A 293 2.80 21.77 -4.35
C ILE A 293 4.19 21.27 -4.75
N THR A 294 4.28 20.26 -5.62
CA THR A 294 5.56 19.71 -6.06
C THR A 294 6.34 20.70 -6.93
N ALA A 295 5.69 21.39 -7.86
CA ALA A 295 6.34 22.38 -8.71
C ALA A 295 6.88 23.58 -7.87
N LYS A 296 6.08 24.05 -6.92
CA LYS A 296 6.48 25.14 -6.01
C LYS A 296 7.69 24.71 -5.15
N LYS A 297 7.66 23.49 -4.59
CA LYS A 297 8.78 22.92 -3.83
C LYS A 297 10.06 22.87 -4.68
N ASN A 298 9.97 22.37 -5.92
CA ASN A 298 11.15 22.28 -6.81
C ASN A 298 11.76 23.65 -7.07
N ARG A 299 10.91 24.63 -7.39
CA ARG A 299 11.36 26.03 -7.60
C ARG A 299 12.03 26.60 -6.35
N ASN A 300 11.46 26.39 -5.17
CA ASN A 300 12.06 26.88 -3.93
C ASN A 300 13.41 26.21 -3.63
N CYS A 301 13.57 24.92 -3.93
CA CYS A 301 14.88 24.27 -3.80
C CYS A 301 15.94 24.91 -4.70
N GLU A 302 15.58 25.24 -5.94
CA GLU A 302 16.47 25.90 -6.91
C GLU A 302 16.85 27.31 -6.43
N LEU A 303 15.85 28.13 -6.01
CA LEU A 303 16.07 29.49 -5.54
C LEU A 303 16.90 29.55 -4.25
N ALA A 304 16.72 28.59 -3.36
CA ALA A 304 17.45 28.49 -2.10
C ALA A 304 18.83 27.83 -2.22
N GLY A 305 19.15 27.25 -3.37
CA GLY A 305 20.40 26.51 -3.56
C GLY A 305 20.52 25.26 -2.69
N VAL A 306 19.38 24.62 -2.35
CA VAL A 306 19.37 23.40 -1.54
C VAL A 306 19.05 22.18 -2.39
N LYS A 307 19.41 20.99 -1.90
CA LYS A 307 19.16 19.74 -2.60
C LYS A 307 17.68 19.49 -2.91
N GLN A 308 17.40 18.82 -4.03
CA GLN A 308 16.04 18.42 -4.37
C GLN A 308 15.62 17.20 -3.55
N ILE A 309 14.55 17.35 -2.76
CA ILE A 309 13.93 16.26 -2.01
C ILE A 309 12.48 16.02 -2.47
N ARG A 310 11.93 14.85 -2.20
CA ARG A 310 10.50 14.58 -2.45
C ARG A 310 9.65 15.22 -1.35
N ILE A 311 8.36 15.46 -1.61
CA ILE A 311 7.44 15.98 -0.58
C ILE A 311 7.41 15.05 0.67
N HIS A 312 7.49 13.73 0.48
CA HIS A 312 7.52 12.81 1.61
C HIS A 312 8.81 12.93 2.46
N ASP A 313 9.88 13.43 1.89
CA ASP A 313 11.16 13.57 2.58
C ASP A 313 11.17 14.71 3.60
N PHE A 314 10.19 15.65 3.57
CA PHE A 314 9.96 16.58 4.67
C PHE A 314 9.61 15.86 5.98
N ARG A 315 8.86 14.76 5.88
CA ARG A 315 8.56 13.92 7.05
C ARG A 315 9.80 13.18 7.53
N HIS A 316 10.67 12.78 6.63
CA HIS A 316 11.99 12.24 6.99
C HIS A 316 12.85 13.32 7.66
N SER A 317 12.79 14.55 7.17
CA SER A 317 13.48 15.69 7.78
C SER A 317 12.98 15.97 9.21
N CYS A 318 11.66 15.95 9.42
CA CYS A 318 11.05 16.09 10.75
C CYS A 318 11.57 15.01 11.71
N ALA A 319 11.52 13.74 11.29
CA ALA A 319 11.99 12.63 12.12
C ALA A 319 13.47 12.75 12.46
N SER A 320 14.30 13.07 11.45
CA SER A 320 15.75 13.25 11.62
C SER A 320 16.06 14.40 12.59
N LEU A 321 15.33 15.54 12.48
CA LEU A 321 15.47 16.67 13.39
C LEU A 321 15.13 16.28 14.84
N LEU A 322 14.00 15.60 15.05
CA LEU A 322 13.56 15.20 16.39
C LEU A 322 14.56 14.23 17.03
N ILE A 323 15.04 13.26 16.26
CA ILE A 323 16.03 12.28 16.72
C ILE A 323 17.36 12.97 17.03
N TYR A 324 17.84 13.84 16.16
CA TYR A 324 19.06 14.63 16.37
C TYR A 324 18.98 15.48 17.65
N LYS A 325 17.78 15.97 18.01
CA LYS A 325 17.51 16.69 19.24
C LYS A 325 17.26 15.80 20.46
N GLY A 326 17.55 14.50 20.36
CA GLY A 326 17.46 13.57 21.48
C GLY A 326 16.04 13.05 21.80
N ALA A 327 15.06 13.28 20.91
CA ALA A 327 13.72 12.75 21.15
C ALA A 327 13.70 11.21 21.11
N ASN A 328 13.01 10.61 22.09
CA ASN A 328 12.85 9.17 22.15
C ASN A 328 12.12 8.64 20.91
N ILE A 329 12.63 7.55 20.31
CA ILE A 329 12.12 6.98 19.07
C ILE A 329 10.64 6.55 19.13
N ASN A 330 10.18 6.10 20.32
CA ASN A 330 8.77 5.79 20.54
C ASN A 330 7.90 7.05 20.42
N THR A 331 8.39 8.17 20.98
CA THR A 331 7.73 9.48 20.88
C THR A 331 7.68 9.97 19.44
N VAL A 332 8.80 9.87 18.71
CA VAL A 332 8.88 10.21 17.28
C VAL A 332 7.94 9.35 16.46
N SER A 333 7.87 8.04 16.71
CA SER A 333 6.96 7.11 16.02
C SER A 333 5.49 7.48 16.25
N LYS A 334 5.11 7.81 17.49
CA LYS A 334 3.75 8.28 17.84
C LYS A 334 3.45 9.63 17.19
N PHE A 335 4.37 10.59 17.27
CA PHE A 335 4.25 11.91 16.68
C PHE A 335 4.00 11.83 15.17
N LEU A 336 4.74 10.99 14.48
CA LEU A 336 4.55 10.74 13.05
C LEU A 336 3.29 9.93 12.75
N GLY A 337 2.72 9.19 13.69
CA GLY A 337 1.58 8.27 13.48
C GLY A 337 2.00 7.05 12.66
N HIS A 338 3.14 6.43 12.99
CA HIS A 338 3.53 5.11 12.48
C HIS A 338 2.76 4.03 13.22
N THR A 339 2.29 3.03 12.46
CA THR A 339 1.55 1.89 13.03
C THR A 339 2.46 0.96 13.79
N LYS A 340 3.71 0.83 13.33
CA LYS A 340 4.75 -0.02 13.89
C LYS A 340 6.00 0.81 14.11
N ILE A 341 6.60 0.64 15.28
CA ILE A 341 7.85 1.34 15.63
C ILE A 341 9.01 0.93 14.73
N GLU A 342 8.97 -0.31 14.21
CA GLU A 342 9.98 -0.83 13.29
C GLU A 342 10.11 0.02 12.02
N GLU A 343 9.04 0.69 11.57
CA GLU A 343 9.11 1.64 10.44
C GLU A 343 10.07 2.79 10.75
N THR A 344 10.02 3.31 11.99
CA THR A 344 10.91 4.38 12.44
C THR A 344 12.32 3.86 12.71
N LEU A 345 12.45 2.73 13.41
CA LEU A 345 13.74 2.11 13.71
C LEU A 345 14.51 1.81 12.42
N ASN A 346 13.95 1.03 11.51
CA ASN A 346 14.62 0.60 10.27
C ASN A 346 15.02 1.79 9.38
N THR A 347 14.28 2.90 9.46
CA THR A 347 14.54 4.08 8.63
C THR A 347 15.63 4.97 9.24
N TYR A 348 15.70 5.08 10.57
CA TYR A 348 16.52 6.09 11.25
C TYR A 348 17.61 5.54 12.17
N THR A 349 17.79 4.20 12.24
CA THR A 349 18.83 3.57 13.08
C THR A 349 20.24 4.09 12.79
N HIS A 350 20.51 4.46 11.53
CA HIS A 350 21.81 4.99 11.14
C HIS A 350 22.15 6.36 11.79
N LEU A 351 21.12 7.11 12.23
CA LEU A 351 21.32 8.39 12.94
C LEU A 351 21.73 8.16 14.42
N TYR A 352 21.54 6.96 14.94
CA TYR A 352 21.96 6.58 16.28
C TYR A 352 23.37 5.98 16.34
N LYS A 353 24.16 6.06 15.26
CA LYS A 353 25.53 5.49 15.24
C LYS A 353 26.46 6.03 16.33
N ASN A 354 26.18 7.24 16.85
CA ASN A 354 26.94 7.83 17.94
C ASN A 354 26.37 7.47 19.33
N ALA A 355 25.22 6.79 19.39
CA ALA A 355 24.56 6.48 20.67
C ALA A 355 25.39 5.55 21.58
N LEU A 356 26.34 4.79 21.03
CA LEU A 356 27.25 3.96 21.85
C LEU A 356 28.32 4.82 22.55
N THR A 357 28.79 5.86 21.90
CA THR A 357 29.70 6.86 22.50
C THR A 357 28.95 7.72 23.52
N ASP A 358 27.68 8.07 23.24
CA ASP A 358 26.86 8.83 24.16
C ASP A 358 26.50 8.02 25.43
N ILE A 359 26.41 6.70 25.34
CA ILE A 359 26.19 5.81 26.50
C ILE A 359 27.43 5.77 27.40
N THR A 360 28.62 5.72 26.82
CA THR A 360 29.86 5.76 27.61
C THR A 360 30.03 7.09 28.35
N SER A 361 29.77 8.24 27.68
CA SER A 361 29.81 9.53 28.33
C SER A 361 28.77 9.67 29.45
N LEU A 362 27.53 9.16 29.23
CA LEU A 362 26.51 9.14 30.29
C LEU A 362 26.92 8.32 31.51
N ILE A 363 27.60 7.18 31.31
CA ILE A 363 28.11 6.36 32.42
C ILE A 363 29.28 7.07 33.11
N ASP A 364 30.13 7.76 32.36
CA ASP A 364 31.25 8.53 32.91
C ASP A 364 30.75 9.72 33.75
N ASP A 365 29.76 10.47 33.23
CA ASP A 365 29.09 11.57 33.94
C ASP A 365 28.45 11.08 35.27
N MET A 366 27.75 9.92 35.25
CA MET A 366 27.19 9.32 36.46
C MET A 366 28.28 8.90 37.48
N ASN A 367 29.43 8.43 37.01
CA ASN A 367 30.55 8.07 37.90
C ASN A 367 31.23 9.29 38.50
N GLU A 368 31.31 10.42 37.76
CA GLU A 368 31.81 11.68 38.27
C GLU A 368 30.86 12.33 39.31
N GLU A 369 29.54 12.24 39.09
CA GLU A 369 28.56 12.71 40.09
C GLU A 369 28.58 11.88 41.37
N LEU A 370 28.79 10.56 41.31
CA LEU A 370 28.88 9.67 42.45
C LEU A 370 30.26 9.74 43.15
N GLY A 371 31.32 10.14 42.46
CA GLY A 371 32.67 10.34 43.02
C GLY A 371 32.88 11.68 43.76
N ASN A 372 31.97 12.63 43.57
CA ASN A 372 31.96 13.93 44.20
C ASN A 372 30.97 14.05 45.38
N SER A 373 30.32 12.98 45.77
CA SER A 373 29.47 12.87 46.97
C SER A 373 30.18 12.03 48.05
#